data_2bf7e26dca6af805609a3c8c0fef9318
#
_entry.id   2bf7e26dca6af805609a3c8c0fef9318
#
_cell.length_a   1.000
_cell.length_b   1.000
_cell.length_c   1.000
_cell.angle_alpha   90.00
_cell.angle_beta   90.00
_cell.angle_gamma   90.00
#
_symmetry.space_group_name_H-M   'P 1'
#
loop_
_entity.id
_entity.type
_entity.pdbx_description
1 polymer ?
#
loop_
_entity_poly.entity_id
_entity_poly.type
_entity_poly.pdbx_seq_one_letter_code
_entity_poly.pdbx_strand_id
1 'polypeptide(L)'
;AHMLTNESFNALLKTFEEPPRHVVFILATTEARKVPLTILSRCQRYDFRTIGEEEMLAALENIAQKEKADITEDALELLAQKAKGSMRDALSLMDQALGEDGVTMTAERLSQMLGSVTTNFWPDFLGKMACGDVVSVFSAIDTVENDGIDVRQFFQDLRRLLGDLLAYGGPKEGSYGKTLEQCKGFFSAGEILDLIAVF
;
A
#
# COMPACT_ATOMS: atom_id res chain seq x y z
N ALA A 1 13.45 -14.24 -12.03
CA ALA A 1 14.68 -15.03 -12.28
C ALA A 1 15.10 -15.86 -11.06
N HIS A 2 14.82 -15.44 -9.83
CA HIS A 2 15.20 -16.16 -8.59
C HIS A 2 14.58 -17.56 -8.42
N MET A 3 13.61 -17.95 -9.27
CA MET A 3 13.01 -19.29 -9.32
C MET A 3 13.81 -20.28 -10.16
N LEU A 4 14.83 -19.82 -10.89
CA LEU A 4 15.71 -20.71 -11.64
C LEU A 4 16.68 -21.42 -10.68
N THR A 5 16.94 -22.71 -10.92
CA THR A 5 17.95 -23.46 -10.16
C THR A 5 19.37 -23.07 -10.60
N ASN A 6 20.37 -23.36 -9.77
CA ASN A 6 21.78 -23.12 -10.11
C ASN A 6 22.18 -23.88 -11.37
N GLU A 7 21.68 -25.10 -11.57
CA GLU A 7 21.92 -25.91 -12.76
C GLU A 7 21.36 -25.22 -14.02
N SER A 8 20.17 -24.62 -13.93
CA SER A 8 19.58 -23.86 -15.02
C SER A 8 20.39 -22.63 -15.37
N PHE A 9 20.87 -21.89 -14.36
CA PHE A 9 21.77 -20.76 -14.59
C PHE A 9 23.09 -21.21 -15.25
N ASN A 10 23.69 -22.31 -14.78
CA ASN A 10 24.91 -22.84 -15.35
C ASN A 10 24.75 -23.29 -16.81
N ALA A 11 23.61 -23.89 -17.15
CA ALA A 11 23.30 -24.28 -18.53
C ALA A 11 23.20 -23.07 -19.48
N LEU A 12 22.76 -21.92 -18.97
CA LEU A 12 22.60 -20.69 -19.74
C LEU A 12 23.87 -19.82 -19.81
N LEU A 13 24.92 -20.11 -19.01
CA LEU A 13 26.11 -19.27 -18.92
C LEU A 13 26.75 -18.97 -20.28
N LYS A 14 26.93 -19.98 -21.14
CA LYS A 14 27.51 -19.79 -22.48
C LYS A 14 26.69 -18.86 -23.35
N THR A 15 25.35 -18.94 -23.23
CA THR A 15 24.43 -18.10 -24.02
C THR A 15 24.39 -16.67 -23.48
N PHE A 16 24.63 -16.46 -22.18
CA PHE A 16 24.79 -15.11 -21.60
C PHE A 16 26.14 -14.47 -21.95
N GLU A 17 27.19 -15.29 -22.12
CA GLU A 17 28.53 -14.81 -22.53
C GLU A 17 28.57 -14.39 -24.00
N GLU A 18 27.97 -15.20 -24.86
CA GLU A 18 27.95 -15.00 -26.31
C GLU A 18 26.52 -15.07 -26.86
N PRO A 19 25.64 -14.07 -26.53
CA PRO A 19 24.28 -14.08 -27.00
C PRO A 19 24.21 -13.90 -28.51
N PRO A 20 23.29 -14.59 -29.22
CA PRO A 20 23.02 -14.31 -30.63
C PRO A 20 22.69 -12.83 -30.83
N ARG A 21 23.13 -12.23 -31.94
CA ARG A 21 23.00 -10.78 -32.19
C ARG A 21 21.58 -10.22 -32.10
N HIS A 22 20.57 -11.05 -32.25
CA HIS A 22 19.14 -10.69 -32.21
C HIS A 22 18.48 -11.02 -30.88
N VAL A 23 19.23 -11.49 -29.85
CA VAL A 23 18.69 -11.91 -28.54
C VAL A 23 19.15 -10.95 -27.46
N VAL A 24 18.18 -10.49 -26.65
CA VAL A 24 18.41 -9.71 -25.44
C VAL A 24 17.80 -10.47 -24.28
N PHE A 25 18.57 -10.68 -23.21
CA PHE A 25 18.08 -11.32 -21.99
C PHE A 25 17.66 -10.27 -20.97
N ILE A 26 16.42 -10.37 -20.48
CA ILE A 26 15.90 -9.53 -19.41
C ILE A 26 15.60 -10.43 -18.21
N LEU A 27 16.34 -10.22 -17.12
CA LEU A 27 16.18 -10.94 -15.87
C LEU A 27 15.47 -10.05 -14.85
N ALA A 28 14.19 -10.33 -14.57
CA ALA A 28 13.44 -9.64 -13.53
C ALA A 28 13.40 -10.49 -12.25
N THR A 29 13.71 -9.88 -11.11
CA THR A 29 13.67 -10.52 -9.80
C THR A 29 13.49 -9.51 -8.67
N THR A 30 12.77 -9.91 -7.62
CA THR A 30 12.71 -9.18 -6.35
C THR A 30 13.88 -9.51 -5.42
N GLU A 31 14.63 -10.60 -5.73
CA GLU A 31 15.71 -11.12 -4.91
C GLU A 31 17.00 -11.24 -5.71
N ALA A 32 17.65 -10.11 -5.96
CA ALA A 32 18.90 -10.08 -6.74
C ALA A 32 20.01 -10.93 -6.10
N ARG A 33 20.00 -11.10 -4.76
CA ARG A 33 21.01 -11.90 -4.03
C ARG A 33 20.93 -13.40 -4.35
N LYS A 34 19.81 -13.89 -4.84
CA LYS A 34 19.63 -15.30 -5.26
C LYS A 34 20.11 -15.57 -6.68
N VAL A 35 20.42 -14.54 -7.45
CA VAL A 35 21.01 -14.70 -8.80
C VAL A 35 22.52 -14.86 -8.66
N PRO A 36 23.13 -15.90 -9.29
CA PRO A 36 24.58 -16.12 -9.20
C PRO A 36 25.38 -14.91 -9.65
N LEU A 37 26.48 -14.62 -8.96
CA LEU A 37 27.37 -13.50 -9.29
C LEU A 37 27.95 -13.61 -10.70
N THR A 38 28.14 -14.83 -11.21
CA THR A 38 28.58 -15.11 -12.57
C THR A 38 27.62 -14.58 -13.63
N ILE A 39 26.32 -14.54 -13.33
CA ILE A 39 25.29 -13.96 -14.19
C ILE A 39 25.24 -12.45 -13.99
N LEU A 40 25.19 -11.99 -12.73
CA LEU A 40 25.12 -10.56 -12.41
C LEU A 40 26.27 -9.74 -12.99
N SER A 41 27.48 -10.32 -13.05
CA SER A 41 28.66 -9.65 -13.61
C SER A 41 28.59 -9.42 -15.13
N ARG A 42 27.66 -10.09 -15.83
CA ARG A 42 27.43 -9.98 -17.28
C ARG A 42 26.15 -9.24 -17.64
N CYS A 43 25.42 -8.76 -16.61
CA CYS A 43 24.16 -8.03 -16.77
C CYS A 43 24.33 -6.58 -16.35
N GLN A 44 23.67 -5.69 -17.06
CA GLN A 44 23.45 -4.34 -16.56
C GLN A 44 22.30 -4.39 -15.55
N ARG A 45 22.53 -3.87 -14.34
CA ARG A 45 21.54 -3.87 -13.26
C ARG A 45 20.78 -2.57 -13.23
N TYR A 46 19.46 -2.70 -13.10
CA TYR A 46 18.52 -1.60 -12.89
C TYR A 46 17.71 -1.90 -11.64
N ASP A 47 17.83 -1.03 -10.65
CA ASP A 47 17.05 -1.16 -9.39
C ASP A 47 15.78 -0.33 -9.51
N PHE A 48 14.63 -0.99 -9.42
CA PHE A 48 13.32 -0.37 -9.36
C PHE A 48 12.87 -0.24 -7.92
N ARG A 49 12.36 0.93 -7.57
CA ARG A 49 11.75 1.22 -6.26
C ARG A 49 10.23 1.09 -6.34
N THR A 50 9.59 0.98 -5.19
CA THR A 50 8.15 1.13 -5.08
C THR A 50 7.74 2.55 -5.52
N ILE A 51 6.59 2.66 -6.16
CA ILE A 51 6.03 3.94 -6.61
C ILE A 51 5.56 4.71 -5.38
N GLY A 52 5.87 6.02 -5.31
CA GLY A 52 5.38 6.90 -4.24
C GLY A 52 3.85 7.06 -4.29
N GLU A 53 3.23 7.41 -3.16
CA GLU A 53 1.77 7.56 -3.10
C GLU A 53 1.28 8.68 -4.03
N GLU A 54 1.98 9.81 -4.09
CA GLU A 54 1.64 10.94 -4.98
C GLU A 54 1.75 10.55 -6.47
N GLU A 55 2.83 9.86 -6.85
CA GLU A 55 3.02 9.37 -8.22
C GLU A 55 1.97 8.32 -8.59
N MET A 56 1.61 7.46 -7.63
CA MET A 56 0.57 6.44 -7.79
C MET A 56 -0.79 7.10 -8.01
N LEU A 57 -1.16 8.08 -7.17
CA LEU A 57 -2.41 8.83 -7.29
C LEU A 57 -2.53 9.50 -8.65
N ALA A 58 -1.51 10.26 -9.07
CA ALA A 58 -1.50 10.92 -10.38
C ALA A 58 -1.66 9.94 -11.55
N ALA A 59 -1.05 8.74 -11.43
CA ALA A 59 -1.21 7.69 -12.44
C ALA A 59 -2.64 7.13 -12.46
N LEU A 60 -3.23 6.87 -11.29
CA LEU A 60 -4.61 6.38 -11.16
C LEU A 60 -5.64 7.39 -11.67
N GLU A 61 -5.48 8.67 -11.36
CA GLU A 61 -6.33 9.76 -11.90
C GLU A 61 -6.32 9.79 -13.44
N ASN A 62 -5.12 9.71 -14.03
CA ASN A 62 -4.98 9.69 -15.50
C ASN A 62 -5.69 8.48 -16.13
N ILE A 63 -5.61 7.32 -15.48
CA ILE A 63 -6.28 6.10 -15.93
C ILE A 63 -7.80 6.24 -15.76
N ALA A 64 -8.27 6.70 -14.60
CA ALA A 64 -9.69 6.94 -14.34
C ALA A 64 -10.32 7.88 -15.37
N GLN A 65 -9.62 8.97 -15.74
CA GLN A 65 -10.08 9.89 -16.79
C GLN A 65 -10.17 9.23 -18.16
N LYS A 66 -9.17 8.42 -18.55
CA LYS A 66 -9.13 7.73 -19.84
C LYS A 66 -10.23 6.68 -19.97
N GLU A 67 -10.45 5.91 -18.90
CA GLU A 67 -11.48 4.86 -18.83
C GLU A 67 -12.87 5.46 -18.53
N LYS A 68 -12.97 6.78 -18.26
CA LYS A 68 -14.20 7.48 -17.84
C LYS A 68 -14.84 6.81 -16.61
N ALA A 69 -14.00 6.39 -15.69
CA ALA A 69 -14.40 5.72 -14.47
C ALA A 69 -15.10 6.72 -13.53
N ASP A 70 -16.25 6.33 -12.96
CA ASP A 70 -16.97 7.11 -11.97
C ASP A 70 -16.46 6.79 -10.57
N ILE A 71 -15.33 7.40 -10.20
CA ILE A 71 -14.63 7.19 -8.93
C ILE A 71 -14.24 8.53 -8.32
N THR A 72 -14.43 8.67 -7.01
CA THR A 72 -14.06 9.91 -6.30
C THR A 72 -12.57 10.00 -6.02
N GLU A 73 -12.07 11.23 -5.84
CA GLU A 73 -10.66 11.49 -5.51
C GLU A 73 -10.23 10.77 -4.23
N ASP A 74 -11.06 10.83 -3.16
CA ASP A 74 -10.82 10.12 -1.90
C ASP A 74 -10.69 8.60 -2.07
N ALA A 75 -11.44 8.01 -3.03
CA ALA A 75 -11.33 6.59 -3.35
C ALA A 75 -10.03 6.27 -4.10
N LEU A 76 -9.59 7.15 -5.01
CA LEU A 76 -8.29 7.00 -5.68
C LEU A 76 -7.12 7.12 -4.70
N GLU A 77 -7.19 8.05 -3.74
CA GLU A 77 -6.21 8.14 -2.65
C GLU A 77 -6.14 6.84 -1.84
N LEU A 78 -7.30 6.29 -1.48
CA LEU A 78 -7.38 5.01 -0.74
C LEU A 78 -6.78 3.86 -1.56
N LEU A 79 -7.04 3.80 -2.87
CA LEU A 79 -6.42 2.82 -3.77
C LEU A 79 -4.89 2.95 -3.78
N ALA A 80 -4.37 4.17 -3.92
CA ALA A 80 -2.93 4.43 -3.92
C ALA A 80 -2.26 3.96 -2.63
N GLN A 81 -2.90 4.21 -1.47
CA GLN A 81 -2.41 3.74 -0.17
C GLN A 81 -2.41 2.21 -0.06
N LYS A 82 -3.53 1.57 -0.46
CA LYS A 82 -3.68 0.11 -0.34
C LYS A 82 -2.77 -0.65 -1.30
N ALA A 83 -2.40 -0.07 -2.43
CA ALA A 83 -1.49 -0.64 -3.43
C ALA A 83 -0.03 -0.76 -2.95
N LYS A 84 0.36 -0.07 -1.87
CA LYS A 84 1.71 -0.14 -1.26
C LYS A 84 2.84 0.01 -2.28
N GLY A 85 2.66 0.87 -3.27
CA GLY A 85 3.64 1.17 -4.32
C GLY A 85 3.69 0.17 -5.48
N SER A 86 2.71 -0.75 -5.58
CA SER A 86 2.56 -1.69 -6.68
C SER A 86 1.46 -1.22 -7.65
N MET A 87 1.83 -0.80 -8.86
CA MET A 87 0.86 -0.41 -9.90
C MET A 87 -0.07 -1.55 -10.28
N ARG A 88 0.44 -2.79 -10.30
CA ARG A 88 -0.39 -3.97 -10.61
C ARG A 88 -1.51 -4.14 -9.58
N ASP A 89 -1.19 -4.01 -8.29
CA ASP A 89 -2.17 -4.17 -7.23
C ASP A 89 -3.16 -3.01 -7.23
N ALA A 90 -2.70 -1.77 -7.49
CA ALA A 90 -3.55 -0.60 -7.66
C ALA A 90 -4.59 -0.80 -8.77
N LEU A 91 -4.15 -1.24 -9.96
CA LEU A 91 -5.04 -1.50 -11.09
C LEU A 91 -6.01 -2.66 -10.82
N SER A 92 -5.53 -3.73 -10.19
CA SER A 92 -6.40 -4.87 -9.83
C SER A 92 -7.49 -4.46 -8.84
N LEU A 93 -7.15 -3.62 -7.85
CA LEU A 93 -8.12 -3.07 -6.91
C LEU A 93 -9.10 -2.11 -7.60
N MET A 94 -8.60 -1.29 -8.53
CA MET A 94 -9.43 -0.38 -9.33
C MET A 94 -10.41 -1.14 -10.23
N ASP A 95 -9.96 -2.19 -10.91
CA ASP A 95 -10.82 -3.04 -11.74
C ASP A 95 -11.92 -3.70 -10.90
N GLN A 96 -11.58 -4.19 -9.70
CA GLN A 96 -12.58 -4.74 -8.78
C GLN A 96 -13.60 -3.68 -8.33
N ALA A 97 -13.12 -2.46 -8.04
CA ALA A 97 -13.95 -1.36 -7.61
C ALA A 97 -14.94 -0.89 -8.69
N LEU A 98 -14.51 -0.91 -9.95
CA LEU A 98 -15.31 -0.46 -11.10
C LEU A 98 -16.23 -1.54 -11.70
N GLY A 99 -16.16 -2.77 -11.20
CA GLY A 99 -16.95 -3.91 -11.72
C GLY A 99 -18.47 -3.82 -11.46
N GLU A 100 -18.94 -2.86 -10.67
CA GLU A 100 -20.37 -2.58 -10.45
C GLU A 100 -20.83 -1.45 -11.36
N ASP A 101 -21.54 -1.78 -12.43
CA ASP A 101 -22.06 -0.83 -13.42
C ASP A 101 -22.97 0.25 -12.80
N GLY A 102 -22.66 1.51 -13.11
CA GLY A 102 -23.57 2.65 -12.92
C GLY A 102 -23.62 3.24 -11.52
N VAL A 103 -22.66 2.94 -10.66
CA VAL A 103 -22.58 3.53 -9.33
C VAL A 103 -21.21 4.17 -9.09
N THR A 104 -21.22 5.44 -8.68
CA THR A 104 -19.99 6.14 -8.27
C THR A 104 -19.27 5.39 -7.16
N MET A 105 -18.00 5.09 -7.37
CA MET A 105 -17.13 4.47 -6.35
C MET A 105 -16.63 5.54 -5.39
N THR A 106 -17.12 5.53 -4.15
CA THR A 106 -16.66 6.40 -3.06
C THR A 106 -15.67 5.68 -2.15
N ALA A 107 -14.95 6.44 -1.31
CA ALA A 107 -14.00 5.86 -0.35
C ALA A 107 -14.70 4.92 0.65
N GLU A 108 -15.95 5.21 1.05
CA GLU A 108 -16.73 4.36 1.95
C GLU A 108 -17.04 3.00 1.32
N ARG A 109 -17.52 3.00 0.07
CA ARG A 109 -17.82 1.75 -0.65
C ARG A 109 -16.57 0.93 -0.89
N LEU A 110 -15.50 1.61 -1.31
CA LEU A 110 -14.20 0.97 -1.52
C LEU A 110 -13.66 0.37 -0.21
N SER A 111 -13.78 1.08 0.92
CA SER A 111 -13.38 0.57 2.23
C SER A 111 -14.16 -0.68 2.63
N GLN A 112 -15.48 -0.68 2.42
CA GLN A 112 -16.33 -1.85 2.68
C GLN A 112 -15.92 -3.03 1.82
N MET A 113 -15.71 -2.80 0.50
CA MET A 113 -15.28 -3.84 -0.42
C MET A 113 -13.90 -4.42 -0.04
N LEU A 114 -12.99 -3.59 0.42
CA LEU A 114 -11.63 -3.99 0.82
C LEU A 114 -11.55 -4.50 2.27
N GLY A 115 -12.66 -4.52 3.01
CA GLY A 115 -12.69 -4.92 4.41
C GLY A 115 -11.77 -4.04 5.27
N SER A 116 -11.80 -2.72 5.06
CA SER A 116 -10.99 -1.75 5.80
C SER A 116 -11.84 -0.59 6.31
N VAL A 117 -11.36 0.09 7.36
CA VAL A 117 -12.01 1.32 7.85
C VAL A 117 -11.68 2.51 6.97
N THR A 118 -12.58 3.50 6.94
CA THR A 118 -12.35 4.77 6.24
C THR A 118 -11.35 5.64 7.00
N THR A 119 -10.73 6.59 6.30
CA THR A 119 -9.82 7.56 6.92
C THR A 119 -10.49 8.37 8.03
N ASN A 120 -11.78 8.67 7.90
CA ASN A 120 -12.56 9.42 8.88
C ASN A 120 -12.82 8.66 10.20
N PHE A 121 -12.63 7.36 10.24
CA PHE A 121 -12.76 6.54 11.45
C PHE A 121 -11.65 6.84 12.47
N TRP A 122 -10.44 7.08 11.99
CA TRP A 122 -9.25 7.14 12.83
C TRP A 122 -9.22 8.28 13.85
N PRO A 123 -9.62 9.54 13.52
CA PRO A 123 -9.61 10.62 14.50
C PRO A 123 -10.51 10.35 15.70
N ASP A 124 -11.71 9.82 15.46
CA ASP A 124 -12.63 9.45 16.54
C ASP A 124 -12.10 8.30 17.40
N PHE A 125 -11.59 7.26 16.76
CA PHE A 125 -11.01 6.09 17.44
C PHE A 125 -9.80 6.46 18.30
N LEU A 126 -8.83 7.20 17.73
CA LEU A 126 -7.62 7.65 18.45
C LEU A 126 -7.96 8.66 19.55
N GLY A 127 -8.95 9.54 19.33
CA GLY A 127 -9.44 10.45 20.34
C GLY A 127 -10.00 9.72 21.58
N LYS A 128 -10.79 8.67 21.37
CA LYS A 128 -11.30 7.80 22.43
C LYS A 128 -10.17 7.08 23.18
N MET A 129 -9.18 6.59 22.46
CA MET A 129 -7.98 5.98 23.06
C MET A 129 -7.22 7.00 23.93
N ALA A 130 -6.99 8.21 23.44
CA ALA A 130 -6.26 9.26 24.15
C ALA A 130 -7.00 9.74 25.42
N CYS A 131 -8.35 9.74 25.39
CA CYS A 131 -9.17 10.06 26.56
C CYS A 131 -9.29 8.91 27.57
N GLY A 132 -8.78 7.73 27.25
CA GLY A 132 -8.92 6.53 28.09
C GLY A 132 -10.33 5.96 28.12
N ASP A 133 -11.18 6.26 27.14
CA ASP A 133 -12.55 5.73 27.02
C ASP A 133 -12.52 4.29 26.49
N VAL A 134 -12.15 3.37 27.37
CA VAL A 134 -11.99 1.94 27.06
C VAL A 134 -13.26 1.33 26.51
N VAL A 135 -14.43 1.72 27.03
CA VAL A 135 -15.73 1.15 26.61
C VAL A 135 -16.00 1.50 25.14
N SER A 136 -15.85 2.77 24.77
CA SER A 136 -16.06 3.22 23.39
C SER A 136 -15.02 2.65 22.42
N VAL A 137 -13.78 2.43 22.87
CA VAL A 137 -12.73 1.78 22.06
C VAL A 137 -13.11 0.34 21.74
N PHE A 138 -13.50 -0.45 22.74
CA PHE A 138 -13.94 -1.83 22.51
C PHE A 138 -15.20 -1.90 21.65
N SER A 139 -16.19 -1.03 21.88
CA SER A 139 -17.39 -0.95 21.04
C SER A 139 -17.06 -0.63 19.56
N ALA A 140 -16.06 0.23 19.32
CA ALA A 140 -15.62 0.52 17.97
C ALA A 140 -14.94 -0.71 17.31
N ILE A 141 -14.16 -1.47 18.07
CA ILE A 141 -13.54 -2.73 17.58
C ILE A 141 -14.61 -3.77 17.28
N ASP A 142 -15.60 -3.94 18.16
CA ASP A 142 -16.74 -4.84 17.93
C ASP A 142 -17.52 -4.46 16.65
N THR A 143 -17.65 -3.14 16.39
CA THR A 143 -18.29 -2.66 15.15
C THR A 143 -17.46 -3.05 13.92
N VAL A 144 -16.15 -2.86 13.98
CA VAL A 144 -15.20 -3.25 12.91
C VAL A 144 -15.32 -4.75 12.60
N GLU A 145 -15.39 -5.59 13.64
CA GLU A 145 -15.56 -7.05 13.49
C GLU A 145 -16.91 -7.43 12.89
N ASN A 146 -17.99 -6.79 13.38
CA ASN A 146 -19.36 -7.02 12.88
C ASN A 146 -19.54 -6.59 11.43
N ASP A 147 -18.83 -5.54 10.99
CA ASP A 147 -18.80 -5.07 9.59
C ASP A 147 -17.96 -6.00 8.69
N GLY A 148 -17.41 -7.08 9.23
CA GLY A 148 -16.62 -8.08 8.48
C GLY A 148 -15.20 -7.63 8.14
N ILE A 149 -14.69 -6.60 8.79
CA ILE A 149 -13.32 -6.12 8.61
C ILE A 149 -12.36 -7.06 9.33
N ASP A 150 -11.29 -7.47 8.65
CA ASP A 150 -10.24 -8.30 9.26
C ASP A 150 -9.54 -7.51 10.38
N VAL A 151 -9.71 -7.98 11.60
CA VAL A 151 -9.12 -7.38 12.81
C VAL A 151 -7.59 -7.28 12.72
N ARG A 152 -6.94 -8.26 12.09
CA ARG A 152 -5.49 -8.21 11.86
C ARG A 152 -5.12 -7.06 10.93
N GLN A 153 -5.86 -6.88 9.82
CA GLN A 153 -5.64 -5.78 8.90
C GLN A 153 -5.91 -4.43 9.57
N PHE A 154 -6.96 -4.35 10.40
CA PHE A 154 -7.26 -3.17 11.20
C PHE A 154 -6.07 -2.74 12.09
N PHE A 155 -5.45 -3.67 12.82
CA PHE A 155 -4.29 -3.35 13.64
C PHE A 155 -3.04 -3.03 12.81
N GLN A 156 -2.87 -3.60 11.63
CA GLN A 156 -1.80 -3.22 10.71
C GLN A 156 -1.98 -1.78 10.19
N ASP A 157 -3.20 -1.40 9.86
CA ASP A 157 -3.54 -0.04 9.41
C ASP A 157 -3.36 0.97 10.56
N LEU A 158 -3.77 0.63 11.79
CA LEU A 158 -3.52 1.42 13.00
C LEU A 158 -2.02 1.63 13.24
N ARG A 159 -1.24 0.57 13.20
CA ARG A 159 0.22 0.63 13.37
C ARG A 159 0.87 1.53 12.32
N ARG A 160 0.43 1.43 11.05
CA ARG A 160 0.90 2.30 9.97
C ARG A 160 0.58 3.77 10.28
N LEU A 161 -0.67 4.07 10.62
CA LEU A 161 -1.11 5.42 10.98
C LEU A 161 -0.28 6.02 12.13
N LEU A 162 -0.03 5.25 13.18
CA LEU A 162 0.81 5.67 14.30
C LEU A 162 2.25 5.94 13.87
N GLY A 163 2.81 5.12 12.97
CA GLY A 163 4.13 5.35 12.37
C GLY A 163 4.18 6.62 11.53
N ASP A 164 3.15 6.88 10.74
CA ASP A 164 3.03 8.08 9.91
C ASP A 164 2.85 9.34 10.78
N LEU A 165 2.12 9.25 11.91
CA LEU A 165 2.02 10.33 12.90
C LEU A 165 3.36 10.65 13.55
N LEU A 166 4.19 9.65 13.84
CA LEU A 166 5.53 9.83 14.38
C LEU A 166 6.46 10.54 13.38
N ALA A 167 6.35 10.19 12.10
CA ALA A 167 7.11 10.78 11.00
C ALA A 167 6.51 12.08 10.45
N TYR A 168 5.41 12.57 11.05
CA TYR A 168 4.66 13.70 10.52
C TYR A 168 5.45 15.00 10.59
N GLY A 169 5.86 15.49 9.42
CA GLY A 169 6.69 16.71 9.28
C GLY A 169 5.91 17.98 8.96
N GLY A 170 4.58 17.93 8.85
CA GLY A 170 3.72 19.08 8.51
C GLY A 170 2.53 18.71 7.63
N PRO A 171 1.70 19.71 7.27
CA PRO A 171 0.47 19.48 6.51
C PRO A 171 0.74 18.73 5.20
N LYS A 172 -0.05 17.71 4.92
CA LYS A 172 -0.09 16.99 3.66
C LYS A 172 -1.45 17.21 2.99
N GLU A 173 -1.46 17.22 1.68
CA GLU A 173 -2.71 17.29 0.90
C GLU A 173 -3.45 15.94 0.98
N GLY A 174 -4.76 15.98 0.67
CA GLY A 174 -5.62 14.81 0.62
C GLY A 174 -6.33 14.46 1.94
N SER A 175 -7.23 13.49 1.87
CA SER A 175 -8.06 13.06 3.01
C SER A 175 -7.21 12.42 4.11
N TYR A 176 -6.21 11.64 3.77
CA TYR A 176 -5.27 11.03 4.72
C TYR A 176 -4.39 12.07 5.42
N GLY A 177 -3.93 13.10 4.70
CA GLY A 177 -3.20 14.22 5.27
C GLY A 177 -4.02 14.98 6.33
N LYS A 178 -5.30 15.22 6.04
CA LYS A 178 -6.26 15.83 7.00
C LYS A 178 -6.44 14.94 8.25
N THR A 179 -6.54 13.64 8.06
CA THR A 179 -6.63 12.66 9.18
C THR A 179 -5.40 12.74 10.07
N LEU A 180 -4.19 12.77 9.52
CA LEU A 180 -2.95 12.93 10.29
C LEU A 180 -2.93 14.24 11.08
N GLU A 181 -3.37 15.36 10.45
CA GLU A 181 -3.45 16.65 11.13
C GLU A 181 -4.45 16.64 12.31
N GLN A 182 -5.60 15.98 12.15
CA GLN A 182 -6.61 15.84 13.20
C GLN A 182 -6.13 14.95 14.35
N CYS A 183 -5.33 13.93 14.07
CA CYS A 183 -4.80 13.02 15.08
C CYS A 183 -3.52 13.54 15.77
N LYS A 184 -2.91 14.59 15.21
CA LYS A 184 -1.71 15.19 15.75
C LYS A 184 -1.93 15.71 17.16
N GLY A 185 -1.08 15.25 18.07
CA GLY A 185 -1.11 15.70 19.47
C GLY A 185 -2.04 14.90 20.38
N PHE A 186 -2.74 13.88 19.90
CA PHE A 186 -3.44 12.94 20.78
C PHE A 186 -2.49 12.15 21.67
N PHE A 187 -1.31 11.84 21.15
CA PHE A 187 -0.27 11.09 21.85
C PHE A 187 1.08 11.78 21.72
N SER A 188 1.91 11.68 22.75
CA SER A 188 3.33 12.01 22.66
C SER A 188 4.10 10.98 21.81
N ALA A 189 5.29 11.35 21.34
CA ALA A 189 6.14 10.43 20.57
C ALA A 189 6.48 9.13 21.36
N GLY A 190 6.66 9.24 22.69
CA GLY A 190 6.90 8.08 23.56
C GLY A 190 5.71 7.14 23.60
N GLU A 191 4.50 7.67 23.82
CA GLU A 191 3.27 6.88 23.85
C GLU A 191 3.00 6.19 22.49
N ILE A 192 3.27 6.88 21.37
CA ILE A 192 3.15 6.27 20.03
C ILE A 192 4.13 5.09 19.88
N LEU A 193 5.38 5.22 20.34
CA LEU A 193 6.36 4.13 20.27
C LEU A 193 5.93 2.96 21.13
N ASP A 194 5.39 3.20 22.32
CA ASP A 194 4.88 2.15 23.20
C ASP A 194 3.69 1.42 22.56
N LEU A 195 2.75 2.15 21.95
CA LEU A 195 1.63 1.56 21.20
C LEU A 195 2.11 0.71 20.02
N ILE A 196 3.05 1.20 19.22
CA ILE A 196 3.60 0.43 18.08
C ILE A 196 4.31 -0.84 18.54
N ALA A 197 4.91 -0.85 19.72
CA ALA A 197 5.59 -2.03 20.26
C ALA A 197 4.62 -3.12 20.74
N VAL A 198 3.36 -2.78 21.01
CA VAL A 198 2.30 -3.72 21.43
C VAL A 198 1.68 -4.42 20.21
N PHE A 199 1.58 -3.77 19.08
CA PHE A 199 0.99 -4.27 17.82
C PHE A 199 2.06 -4.77 16.84
#